data_9f85f66b4ad0f04117df8badcdded31f
#
_entry.id   9f85f66b4ad0f04117df8badcdded31f
#
_cell.length_a   1.000
_cell.length_b   1.000
_cell.length_c   1.000
_cell.angle_alpha   90.00
_cell.angle_beta   90.00
_cell.angle_gamma   90.00
#
_symmetry.space_group_name_H-M   'P 1'
#
loop_
_entity.id
_entity.type
_entity.pdbx_description
1 polymer ?
#
loop_
_entity_poly.entity_id
_entity_poly.type
_entity_poly.pdbx_seq_one_letter_code
_entity_poly.pdbx_strand_id
1 'polypeptide(L)'
;MQYRNLGSSNLKVSALCLGTMMFGDQTEQGEAQRIVAHAHEHGVNFLDTADVYTSGASEAMLGPLIKAHRHDWVLATKLGNKMSERVNESHYSRAWMLRELESSLRRLQTDHVDIYYLHRDFAGMNLEEPLRALDDMIRSGKVRYWGVSNFRAWRIAEMVHLAARIGMPGPVVCQPYYNLLNRMPEVEILAACEHYGIGVVPYSPIARGVLTGKYAPGVAPEQGTRAGRGDRRMRETEFREESLAIAQQLKAHATAKGVSLAQFATAWVLANRSVSAVIAGPRTFAQWTDYFPALDYVIDAEDEALVDALVAPGHPSTPGFTDPAYPLIGRRREAAV
;
A
#
# COMPACT_ATOMS: atom_id res chain seq x y z
N MET A 1 -15.34 8.65 -11.44
CA MET A 1 -14.61 8.02 -10.30
C MET A 1 -15.62 7.37 -9.36
N GLN A 2 -15.33 6.17 -8.87
CA GLN A 2 -16.13 5.49 -7.84
C GLN A 2 -15.59 5.86 -6.46
N TYR A 3 -16.49 6.05 -5.47
CA TYR A 3 -16.13 6.29 -4.07
C TYR A 3 -16.66 5.18 -3.17
N ARG A 4 -15.83 4.74 -2.23
CA ARG A 4 -16.16 3.68 -1.27
C ARG A 4 -15.90 4.17 0.15
N ASN A 5 -16.65 3.67 1.13
CA ASN A 5 -16.33 3.93 2.53
C ASN A 5 -15.01 3.24 2.90
N LEU A 6 -14.22 3.91 3.71
CA LEU A 6 -13.00 3.32 4.27
C LEU A 6 -13.36 2.49 5.50
N GLY A 7 -13.59 1.20 5.27
CA GLY A 7 -14.13 0.29 6.28
C GLY A 7 -15.50 0.72 6.78
N SER A 8 -15.72 0.62 8.08
CA SER A 8 -16.94 1.06 8.78
C SER A 8 -16.97 2.57 9.06
N SER A 9 -15.90 3.30 8.70
CA SER A 9 -15.87 4.76 8.87
C SER A 9 -16.79 5.46 7.86
N ASN A 10 -17.20 6.69 8.15
CA ASN A 10 -17.94 7.53 7.21
C ASN A 10 -17.03 8.23 6.17
N LEU A 11 -15.71 8.00 6.23
CA LEU A 11 -14.76 8.58 5.31
C LEU A 11 -14.87 7.89 3.94
N LYS A 12 -15.17 8.67 2.89
CA LYS A 12 -15.24 8.18 1.51
C LYS A 12 -13.95 8.45 0.77
N VAL A 13 -13.41 7.43 0.15
CA VAL A 13 -12.21 7.49 -0.67
C VAL A 13 -12.48 7.03 -2.09
N SER A 14 -11.75 7.59 -3.06
CA SER A 14 -11.78 7.12 -4.44
C SER A 14 -11.21 5.71 -4.54
N ALA A 15 -11.74 4.90 -5.45
CA ALA A 15 -11.28 3.53 -5.68
C ALA A 15 -9.80 3.46 -6.12
N LEU A 16 -9.29 4.50 -6.77
CA LEU A 16 -7.86 4.71 -6.97
C LEU A 16 -7.29 5.64 -5.89
N CYS A 17 -6.21 5.22 -5.25
CA CYS A 17 -5.37 6.01 -4.36
C CYS A 17 -4.06 6.34 -5.09
N LEU A 18 -3.69 7.60 -5.20
CA LEU A 18 -2.42 8.00 -5.78
C LEU A 18 -1.28 7.78 -4.77
N GLY A 19 -0.44 6.79 -5.04
CA GLY A 19 0.77 6.51 -4.27
C GLY A 19 1.97 7.33 -4.78
N THR A 20 2.67 8.00 -3.88
CA THR A 20 3.72 8.97 -4.22
C THR A 20 5.15 8.49 -3.93
N MET A 21 5.35 7.18 -3.73
CA MET A 21 6.67 6.61 -3.36
C MET A 21 7.80 6.98 -4.33
N MET A 22 7.50 7.28 -5.60
CA MET A 22 8.48 7.64 -6.62
C MET A 22 8.77 9.14 -6.69
N PHE A 23 7.99 9.98 -6.00
CA PHE A 23 8.15 11.43 -6.01
C PHE A 23 9.43 11.82 -5.27
N GLY A 24 10.19 12.74 -5.89
CA GLY A 24 11.47 13.20 -5.33
C GLY A 24 12.66 12.28 -5.61
N ASP A 25 12.47 11.21 -6.39
CA ASP A 25 13.50 10.32 -6.91
C ASP A 25 13.29 10.12 -8.42
N GLN A 26 12.47 9.14 -8.81
CA GLN A 26 12.26 8.76 -10.22
C GLN A 26 11.16 9.57 -10.90
N THR A 27 10.33 10.26 -10.15
CA THR A 27 9.32 11.19 -10.65
C THR A 27 9.74 12.60 -10.33
N GLU A 28 10.10 13.36 -11.35
CA GLU A 28 10.49 14.76 -11.23
C GLU A 28 9.28 15.66 -10.92
N GLN A 29 9.55 16.89 -10.45
CA GLN A 29 8.51 17.81 -9.99
C GLN A 29 7.46 18.13 -11.07
N GLY A 30 7.85 18.36 -12.30
CA GLY A 30 6.90 18.65 -13.39
C GLY A 30 5.97 17.49 -13.71
N GLU A 31 6.50 16.26 -13.65
CA GLU A 31 5.71 15.04 -13.85
C GLU A 31 4.77 14.77 -12.66
N ALA A 32 5.27 14.97 -11.44
CA ALA A 32 4.45 14.88 -10.23
C ALA A 32 3.29 15.88 -10.25
N GLN A 33 3.55 17.12 -10.67
CA GLN A 33 2.52 18.15 -10.81
C GLN A 33 1.44 17.75 -11.81
N ARG A 34 1.80 17.21 -12.97
CA ARG A 34 0.85 16.71 -13.98
C ARG A 34 0.00 15.56 -13.44
N ILE A 35 0.62 14.62 -12.73
CA ILE A 35 -0.06 13.46 -12.14
C ILE A 35 -1.06 13.93 -11.07
N VAL A 36 -0.66 14.80 -10.14
CA VAL A 36 -1.55 15.29 -9.06
C VAL A 36 -2.70 16.13 -9.63
N ALA A 37 -2.43 17.02 -10.60
CA ALA A 37 -3.48 17.81 -11.25
C ALA A 37 -4.52 16.91 -11.93
N HIS A 38 -4.07 15.96 -12.74
CA HIS A 38 -4.96 15.00 -13.41
C HIS A 38 -5.75 14.14 -12.40
N ALA A 39 -5.11 13.71 -11.30
CA ALA A 39 -5.79 12.96 -10.26
C ALA A 39 -6.96 13.77 -9.68
N HIS A 40 -6.72 15.04 -9.33
CA HIS A 40 -7.76 15.95 -8.83
C HIS A 40 -8.88 16.17 -9.85
N GLU A 41 -8.55 16.51 -11.10
CA GLU A 41 -9.50 16.75 -12.18
C GLU A 41 -10.40 15.53 -12.47
N HIS A 42 -9.90 14.31 -12.23
CA HIS A 42 -10.65 13.06 -12.43
C HIS A 42 -11.30 12.52 -11.17
N GLY A 43 -11.35 13.33 -10.10
CA GLY A 43 -12.06 13.00 -8.86
C GLY A 43 -11.34 11.99 -7.97
N VAL A 44 -10.04 11.78 -8.15
CA VAL A 44 -9.23 11.06 -7.14
C VAL A 44 -9.08 11.96 -5.93
N ASN A 45 -9.52 11.48 -4.77
CA ASN A 45 -9.43 12.23 -3.51
C ASN A 45 -8.49 11.57 -2.49
N PHE A 46 -7.83 10.47 -2.83
CA PHE A 46 -7.00 9.71 -1.90
C PHE A 46 -5.54 9.72 -2.32
N LEU A 47 -4.68 10.20 -1.40
CA LEU A 47 -3.22 10.30 -1.57
C LEU A 47 -2.51 9.48 -0.50
N ASP A 48 -1.49 8.73 -0.91
CA ASP A 48 -0.65 7.92 -0.03
C ASP A 48 0.82 8.28 -0.19
N THR A 49 1.44 8.71 0.90
CA THR A 49 2.89 8.96 1.02
C THR A 49 3.45 8.30 2.27
N ALA A 50 4.70 8.54 2.64
CA ALA A 50 5.33 8.14 3.90
C ALA A 50 6.56 9.00 4.19
N ASP A 51 6.91 9.12 5.49
CA ASP A 51 8.12 9.79 5.96
C ASP A 51 9.40 9.26 5.29
N VAL A 52 9.50 7.93 5.17
CA VAL A 52 10.68 7.24 4.64
C VAL A 52 10.81 7.32 3.12
N TYR A 53 9.76 7.69 2.38
CA TYR A 53 9.84 7.74 0.92
C TYR A 53 10.82 8.82 0.47
N THR A 54 11.90 8.37 -0.15
CA THR A 54 13.03 9.22 -0.55
C THR A 54 13.50 10.13 0.61
N SER A 55 13.54 9.56 1.83
CA SER A 55 13.96 10.26 3.06
C SER A 55 13.20 11.57 3.31
N GLY A 56 11.88 11.57 3.05
CA GLY A 56 10.99 12.73 3.23
C GLY A 56 10.80 13.59 1.99
N ALA A 57 11.57 13.38 0.91
CA ALA A 57 11.43 14.18 -0.30
C ALA A 57 10.09 13.99 -1.01
N SER A 58 9.46 12.79 -0.89
CA SER A 58 8.12 12.56 -1.41
C SER A 58 7.07 13.47 -0.76
N GLU A 59 7.09 13.58 0.58
CA GLU A 59 6.20 14.49 1.31
C GLU A 59 6.49 15.96 0.98
N ALA A 60 7.77 16.35 0.91
CA ALA A 60 8.18 17.71 0.59
C ALA A 60 7.79 18.13 -0.83
N MET A 61 7.79 17.20 -1.79
CA MET A 61 7.31 17.45 -3.15
C MET A 61 5.78 17.52 -3.21
N LEU A 62 5.09 16.63 -2.50
CA LEU A 62 3.62 16.55 -2.52
C LEU A 62 2.96 17.77 -1.88
N GLY A 63 3.48 18.25 -0.75
CA GLY A 63 2.88 19.34 0.04
C GLY A 63 2.48 20.57 -0.78
N PRO A 64 3.40 21.20 -1.51
CA PRO A 64 3.08 22.35 -2.37
C PRO A 64 2.04 22.06 -3.44
N LEU A 65 2.02 20.83 -4.00
CA LEU A 65 1.13 20.44 -5.09
C LEU A 65 -0.33 20.32 -4.66
N ILE A 66 -0.59 19.99 -3.39
CA ILE A 66 -1.94 19.81 -2.87
C ILE A 66 -2.46 21.01 -2.07
N LYS A 67 -1.62 21.99 -1.78
CA LYS A 67 -1.92 23.09 -0.86
C LYS A 67 -3.17 23.87 -1.23
N ALA A 68 -3.36 24.17 -2.52
CA ALA A 68 -4.51 24.94 -3.01
C ALA A 68 -5.85 24.22 -2.80
N HIS A 69 -5.84 22.89 -2.78
CA HIS A 69 -7.00 22.02 -2.70
C HIS A 69 -6.90 21.02 -1.54
N ARG A 70 -6.20 21.40 -0.44
CA ARG A 70 -5.94 20.48 0.68
C ARG A 70 -7.19 19.76 1.21
N HIS A 71 -8.31 20.46 1.24
CA HIS A 71 -9.58 19.92 1.76
C HIS A 71 -10.28 18.93 0.83
N ASP A 72 -9.88 18.88 -0.44
CA ASP A 72 -10.42 17.91 -1.40
C ASP A 72 -9.74 16.54 -1.24
N TRP A 73 -8.63 16.47 -0.48
CA TRP A 73 -7.80 15.28 -0.36
C TRP A 73 -7.95 14.58 0.98
N VAL A 74 -8.11 13.26 0.93
CA VAL A 74 -7.81 12.35 2.03
C VAL A 74 -6.33 12.02 1.94
N LEU A 75 -5.53 12.68 2.77
CA LEU A 75 -4.07 12.58 2.77
C LEU A 75 -3.60 11.58 3.81
N ALA A 76 -2.91 10.53 3.35
CA ALA A 76 -2.29 9.54 4.22
C ALA A 76 -0.77 9.65 4.21
N THR A 77 -0.16 9.59 5.38
CA THR A 77 1.29 9.35 5.52
C THR A 77 1.57 8.29 6.57
N LYS A 78 2.82 7.88 6.71
CA LYS A 78 3.22 6.72 7.53
C LYS A 78 4.49 7.03 8.31
N LEU A 79 4.70 6.31 9.41
CA LEU A 79 5.95 6.32 10.17
C LEU A 79 6.33 4.90 10.62
N GLY A 80 7.54 4.75 11.13
CA GLY A 80 8.02 3.55 11.81
C GLY A 80 9.29 2.96 11.19
N ASN A 81 9.50 3.12 9.88
CA ASN A 81 10.76 2.75 9.27
C ASN A 81 11.89 3.68 9.73
N LYS A 82 13.14 3.21 9.56
CA LYS A 82 14.33 3.97 9.96
C LYS A 82 14.50 5.19 9.06
N MET A 83 14.55 6.38 9.68
CA MET A 83 14.75 7.64 8.97
C MET A 83 16.20 8.08 8.95
N SER A 84 17.01 7.69 9.95
CA SER A 84 18.42 7.99 10.02
C SER A 84 19.19 6.95 10.82
N GLU A 85 20.50 7.10 10.96
CA GLU A 85 21.33 6.24 11.80
C GLU A 85 21.24 6.58 13.30
N ARG A 86 20.47 7.58 13.70
CA ARG A 86 20.32 7.96 15.10
C ARG A 86 19.46 6.95 15.84
N VAL A 87 19.83 6.68 17.07
CA VAL A 87 19.02 5.91 18.01
C VAL A 87 17.68 6.64 18.21
N ASN A 88 16.58 5.93 18.23
CA ASN A 88 15.21 6.46 18.36
C ASN A 88 14.68 7.31 17.17
N GLU A 89 15.23 7.14 15.97
CA GLU A 89 14.63 7.66 14.72
C GLU A 89 14.08 6.53 13.85
N SER A 90 13.45 5.58 14.52
CA SER A 90 12.73 4.44 13.95
C SER A 90 11.74 3.88 14.96
N HIS A 91 10.91 2.91 14.53
CA HIS A 91 9.90 2.28 15.38
C HIS A 91 8.85 3.28 15.89
N TYR A 92 8.32 3.06 17.11
CA TYR A 92 7.12 3.74 17.59
C TYR A 92 7.23 4.22 19.03
N SER A 93 8.42 4.67 19.46
CA SER A 93 8.49 5.37 20.74
C SER A 93 7.65 6.64 20.68
N ARG A 94 6.94 6.95 21.76
CA ARG A 94 6.10 8.16 21.84
C ARG A 94 6.87 9.42 21.45
N ALA A 95 8.10 9.57 21.92
CA ALA A 95 8.92 10.73 21.60
C ALA A 95 9.22 10.87 20.11
N TRP A 96 9.52 9.74 19.44
CA TRP A 96 9.76 9.72 18.01
C TRP A 96 8.49 9.99 17.21
N MET A 97 7.40 9.32 17.54
CA MET A 97 6.12 9.47 16.84
C MET A 97 5.64 10.92 16.81
N LEU A 98 5.66 11.60 17.95
CA LEU A 98 5.25 13.02 18.05
C LEU A 98 6.17 13.92 17.21
N ARG A 99 7.50 13.72 17.29
CA ARG A 99 8.47 14.52 16.54
C ARG A 99 8.34 14.28 15.02
N GLU A 100 8.16 13.03 14.61
CA GLU A 100 8.09 12.71 13.18
C GLU A 100 6.77 13.15 12.55
N LEU A 101 5.64 13.10 13.27
CA LEU A 101 4.40 13.70 12.80
C LEU A 101 4.60 15.21 12.50
N GLU A 102 5.22 15.95 13.41
CA GLU A 102 5.50 17.39 13.19
C GLU A 102 6.43 17.60 11.97
N SER A 103 7.36 16.69 11.74
CA SER A 103 8.25 16.73 10.59
C SER A 103 7.50 16.46 9.29
N SER A 104 6.62 15.45 9.27
CA SER A 104 5.74 15.15 8.13
C SER A 104 4.79 16.31 7.82
N LEU A 105 4.16 16.91 8.82
CA LEU A 105 3.27 18.07 8.64
C LEU A 105 4.01 19.28 8.03
N ARG A 106 5.25 19.55 8.47
CA ARG A 106 6.08 20.60 7.89
C ARG A 106 6.43 20.31 6.42
N ARG A 107 6.84 19.07 6.08
CA ARG A 107 7.14 18.67 4.69
C ARG A 107 5.91 18.76 3.81
N LEU A 108 4.77 18.31 4.29
CA LEU A 108 3.48 18.34 3.60
C LEU A 108 2.81 19.72 3.59
N GLN A 109 3.33 20.71 4.32
CA GLN A 109 2.79 22.07 4.43
C GLN A 109 1.31 22.11 4.84
N THR A 110 0.91 21.26 5.78
CA THR A 110 -0.45 21.14 6.30
C THR A 110 -0.43 21.04 7.83
N ASP A 111 -1.54 21.34 8.47
CA ASP A 111 -1.72 21.26 9.92
C ASP A 111 -2.23 19.90 10.41
N HIS A 112 -2.69 19.05 9.47
CA HIS A 112 -3.16 17.71 9.79
C HIS A 112 -2.97 16.72 8.63
N VAL A 113 -2.98 15.43 8.95
CA VAL A 113 -3.17 14.34 8.01
C VAL A 113 -4.50 13.64 8.27
N ASP A 114 -5.12 13.14 7.22
CA ASP A 114 -6.40 12.43 7.36
C ASP A 114 -6.16 11.02 7.89
N ILE A 115 -5.10 10.35 7.43
CA ILE A 115 -4.75 9.00 7.85
C ILE A 115 -3.27 8.96 8.23
N TYR A 116 -2.97 8.39 9.41
CA TYR A 116 -1.60 8.14 9.85
C TYR A 116 -1.39 6.65 10.05
N TYR A 117 -0.48 6.05 9.25
CA TYR A 117 -0.23 4.61 9.32
C TYR A 117 0.95 4.26 10.22
N LEU A 118 0.78 3.21 11.00
CA LEU A 118 1.91 2.42 11.47
C LEU A 118 2.42 1.57 10.31
N HIS A 119 3.63 1.85 9.80
CA HIS A 119 4.10 1.38 8.48
C HIS A 119 4.42 -0.11 8.45
N ARG A 120 4.81 -0.69 9.60
CA ARG A 120 5.11 -2.13 9.73
C ARG A 120 5.04 -2.60 11.18
N ASP A 121 4.82 -3.90 11.34
CA ASP A 121 4.96 -4.55 12.64
C ASP A 121 6.44 -4.81 12.98
N PHE A 122 6.78 -4.66 14.25
CA PHE A 122 8.09 -5.01 14.79
C PHE A 122 7.93 -6.09 15.87
N ALA A 123 8.70 -7.17 15.77
CA ALA A 123 8.64 -8.26 16.73
C ALA A 123 8.96 -7.77 18.15
N GLY A 124 8.12 -8.15 19.12
CA GLY A 124 8.31 -7.78 20.53
C GLY A 124 7.93 -6.33 20.87
N MET A 125 7.35 -5.58 19.94
CA MET A 125 6.93 -4.20 20.19
C MET A 125 5.81 -4.13 21.24
N ASN A 126 5.97 -3.24 22.23
CA ASN A 126 4.88 -2.84 23.11
C ASN A 126 3.88 -2.01 22.31
N LEU A 127 2.63 -2.46 22.23
CA LEU A 127 1.59 -1.78 21.45
C LEU A 127 0.90 -0.64 22.20
N GLU A 128 0.93 -0.62 23.54
CA GLU A 128 0.22 0.39 24.31
C GLU A 128 0.83 1.79 24.14
N GLU A 129 2.16 1.88 24.10
CA GLU A 129 2.85 3.17 23.93
C GLU A 129 2.49 3.87 22.62
N PRO A 130 2.61 3.23 21.44
CA PRO A 130 2.21 3.84 20.18
C PRO A 130 0.72 4.16 20.09
N LEU A 131 -0.16 3.33 20.66
CA LEU A 131 -1.59 3.63 20.64
C LEU A 131 -1.93 4.86 21.50
N ARG A 132 -1.32 5.02 22.67
CA ARG A 132 -1.49 6.24 23.47
C ARG A 132 -0.93 7.48 22.76
N ALA A 133 0.19 7.35 22.05
CA ALA A 133 0.72 8.45 21.25
C ALA A 133 -0.24 8.83 20.10
N LEU A 134 -0.82 7.83 19.41
CA LEU A 134 -1.85 8.06 18.39
C LEU A 134 -3.10 8.73 18.96
N ASP A 135 -3.56 8.32 20.14
CA ASP A 135 -4.74 8.95 20.80
C ASP A 135 -4.50 10.44 21.05
N ASP A 136 -3.31 10.81 21.52
CA ASP A 136 -2.96 12.24 21.72
C ASP A 136 -2.91 13.00 20.37
N MET A 137 -2.38 12.40 19.32
CA MET A 137 -2.35 13.00 17.99
C MET A 137 -3.76 13.20 17.43
N ILE A 138 -4.66 12.24 17.66
CA ILE A 138 -6.07 12.33 17.25
C ILE A 138 -6.79 13.42 18.08
N ARG A 139 -6.62 13.43 19.39
CA ARG A 139 -7.23 14.45 20.28
C ARG A 139 -6.74 15.87 19.97
N SER A 140 -5.48 16.01 19.54
CA SER A 140 -4.94 17.31 19.10
C SER A 140 -5.46 17.74 17.72
N GLY A 141 -6.15 16.87 17.01
CA GLY A 141 -6.67 17.11 15.67
C GLY A 141 -5.61 17.07 14.55
N LYS A 142 -4.36 16.70 14.84
CA LYS A 142 -3.30 16.56 13.84
C LYS A 142 -3.42 15.28 13.01
N VAL A 143 -4.11 14.26 13.52
CA VAL A 143 -4.44 13.02 12.85
C VAL A 143 -5.97 12.84 12.94
N ARG A 144 -6.62 12.54 11.82
CA ARG A 144 -8.08 12.31 11.80
C ARG A 144 -8.42 10.84 12.04
N TYR A 145 -7.70 9.96 11.35
CA TYR A 145 -7.85 8.50 11.40
C TYR A 145 -6.47 7.86 11.43
N TRP A 146 -6.42 6.60 11.83
CA TRP A 146 -5.19 5.84 11.78
C TRP A 146 -5.39 4.46 11.18
N GLY A 147 -4.30 3.86 10.74
CA GLY A 147 -4.29 2.54 10.14
C GLY A 147 -2.98 1.81 10.31
N VAL A 148 -2.92 0.62 9.76
CA VAL A 148 -1.74 -0.26 9.81
C VAL A 148 -1.33 -0.72 8.43
N SER A 149 -0.03 -0.94 8.24
CA SER A 149 0.52 -1.54 7.02
C SER A 149 1.49 -2.66 7.39
N ASN A 150 1.42 -3.80 6.70
CA ASN A 150 2.29 -4.95 6.94
C ASN A 150 2.17 -5.56 8.36
N PHE A 151 0.98 -5.50 8.93
CA PHE A 151 0.65 -6.17 10.19
C PHE A 151 -0.03 -7.51 9.92
N ARG A 152 0.23 -8.48 10.79
CA ARG A 152 -0.46 -9.78 10.77
C ARG A 152 -1.85 -9.66 11.39
N ALA A 153 -2.77 -10.54 11.00
CA ALA A 153 -4.16 -10.52 11.45
C ALA A 153 -4.29 -10.53 12.98
N TRP A 154 -3.53 -11.39 13.67
CA TRP A 154 -3.57 -11.44 15.14
C TRP A 154 -3.09 -10.14 15.81
N ARG A 155 -2.12 -9.44 15.19
CA ARG A 155 -1.68 -8.12 15.69
C ARG A 155 -2.73 -7.05 15.47
N ILE A 156 -3.42 -7.09 14.32
CA ILE A 156 -4.56 -6.19 14.04
C ILE A 156 -5.64 -6.39 15.11
N ALA A 157 -6.01 -7.64 15.39
CA ALA A 157 -6.98 -7.97 16.43
C ALA A 157 -6.54 -7.46 17.81
N GLU A 158 -5.27 -7.69 18.19
CA GLU A 158 -4.71 -7.20 19.45
C GLU A 158 -4.81 -5.66 19.54
N MET A 159 -4.48 -4.95 18.46
CA MET A 159 -4.56 -3.48 18.43
C MET A 159 -5.98 -2.95 18.53
N VAL A 160 -6.96 -3.59 17.87
CA VAL A 160 -8.38 -3.23 17.98
C VAL A 160 -8.85 -3.36 19.44
N HIS A 161 -8.57 -4.48 20.07
CA HIS A 161 -8.98 -4.71 21.47
C HIS A 161 -8.25 -3.78 22.45
N LEU A 162 -6.97 -3.53 22.21
CA LEU A 162 -6.20 -2.61 23.04
C LEU A 162 -6.68 -1.17 22.90
N ALA A 163 -6.97 -0.71 21.67
CA ALA A 163 -7.54 0.60 21.42
C ALA A 163 -8.87 0.77 22.17
N ALA A 164 -9.78 -0.20 22.07
CA ALA A 164 -11.04 -0.19 22.80
C ALA A 164 -10.82 -0.15 24.31
N ARG A 165 -9.88 -0.92 24.86
CA ARG A 165 -9.55 -0.94 26.30
C ARG A 165 -9.05 0.40 26.83
N ILE A 166 -8.30 1.15 26.04
CA ILE A 166 -7.80 2.48 26.43
C ILE A 166 -8.72 3.63 26.04
N GLY A 167 -9.88 3.32 25.44
CA GLY A 167 -10.92 4.30 25.10
C GLY A 167 -10.60 5.17 23.86
N MET A 168 -9.75 4.68 22.94
CA MET A 168 -9.45 5.37 21.69
C MET A 168 -10.15 4.72 20.49
N PRO A 169 -10.39 5.46 19.38
CA PRO A 169 -10.90 4.86 18.14
C PRO A 169 -9.96 3.78 17.59
N GLY A 170 -10.52 2.68 17.06
CA GLY A 170 -9.78 1.63 16.39
C GLY A 170 -9.19 2.07 15.04
N PRO A 171 -8.34 1.22 14.41
CA PRO A 171 -7.83 1.48 13.06
C PRO A 171 -8.97 1.42 12.05
N VAL A 172 -9.00 2.35 11.09
CA VAL A 172 -10.02 2.37 10.04
C VAL A 172 -9.55 1.72 8.74
N VAL A 173 -8.24 1.48 8.61
CA VAL A 173 -7.64 0.99 7.35
C VAL A 173 -6.44 0.09 7.58
N CYS A 174 -6.35 -0.96 6.76
CA CYS A 174 -5.20 -1.85 6.62
C CYS A 174 -4.63 -1.73 5.20
N GLN A 175 -3.30 -1.58 5.10
CA GLN A 175 -2.58 -1.49 3.83
C GLN A 175 -1.68 -2.72 3.65
N PRO A 176 -2.19 -3.84 3.09
CA PRO A 176 -1.42 -5.05 2.88
C PRO A 176 -0.75 -5.11 1.51
N TYR A 177 0.27 -5.95 1.37
CA TYR A 177 0.80 -6.41 0.09
C TYR A 177 -0.14 -7.47 -0.50
N TYR A 178 -0.97 -7.08 -1.49
CA TYR A 178 -1.97 -7.95 -2.10
C TYR A 178 -2.12 -7.68 -3.59
N ASN A 179 -1.96 -8.70 -4.41
CA ASN A 179 -2.13 -8.70 -5.85
C ASN A 179 -2.27 -10.13 -6.40
N LEU A 180 -2.48 -10.29 -7.71
CA LEU A 180 -2.63 -11.59 -8.40
C LEU A 180 -1.50 -12.60 -8.13
N LEU A 181 -0.28 -12.14 -7.82
CA LEU A 181 0.87 -13.01 -7.54
C LEU A 181 1.11 -13.24 -6.04
N ASN A 182 0.36 -12.56 -5.18
CA ASN A 182 0.44 -12.71 -3.72
C ASN A 182 -0.95 -12.60 -3.09
N ARG A 183 -1.60 -13.73 -2.90
CA ARG A 183 -2.93 -13.86 -2.31
C ARG A 183 -2.91 -14.21 -0.82
N MET A 184 -1.73 -14.27 -0.20
CA MET A 184 -1.57 -14.61 1.23
C MET A 184 -2.46 -13.79 2.19
N PRO A 185 -2.77 -12.50 1.95
CA PRO A 185 -3.71 -11.77 2.80
C PRO A 185 -5.12 -12.36 2.88
N GLU A 186 -5.56 -13.16 1.89
CA GLU A 186 -6.87 -13.83 1.90
C GLU A 186 -7.01 -14.85 3.03
N VAL A 187 -5.91 -15.42 3.53
CA VAL A 187 -5.94 -16.45 4.59
C VAL A 187 -6.51 -15.88 5.90
N GLU A 188 -6.02 -14.69 6.32
CA GLU A 188 -6.33 -14.13 7.65
C GLU A 188 -6.57 -12.62 7.63
N ILE A 189 -5.75 -11.85 6.89
CA ILE A 189 -5.74 -10.38 7.00
C ILE A 189 -7.05 -9.79 6.50
N LEU A 190 -7.53 -10.22 5.33
CA LEU A 190 -8.78 -9.71 4.76
C LEU A 190 -9.98 -10.08 5.63
N ALA A 191 -10.02 -11.33 6.13
CA ALA A 191 -11.07 -11.79 7.03
C ALA A 191 -11.09 -11.00 8.36
N ALA A 192 -9.91 -10.72 8.94
CA ALA A 192 -9.82 -9.90 10.14
C ALA A 192 -10.27 -8.46 9.87
N CYS A 193 -9.89 -7.87 8.73
CA CYS A 193 -10.33 -6.54 8.36
C CYS A 193 -11.86 -6.47 8.19
N GLU A 194 -12.46 -7.45 7.52
CA GLU A 194 -13.92 -7.56 7.37
C GLU A 194 -14.61 -7.68 8.75
N HIS A 195 -14.11 -8.56 9.61
CA HIS A 195 -14.67 -8.78 10.96
C HIS A 195 -14.67 -7.51 11.83
N TYR A 196 -13.59 -6.73 11.76
CA TYR A 196 -13.45 -5.52 12.57
C TYR A 196 -13.91 -4.24 11.85
N GLY A 197 -14.45 -4.35 10.64
CA GLY A 197 -14.90 -3.19 9.87
C GLY A 197 -13.78 -2.27 9.41
N ILE A 198 -12.59 -2.81 9.16
CA ILE A 198 -11.39 -2.09 8.70
C ILE A 198 -11.33 -2.14 7.18
N GLY A 199 -11.22 -0.98 6.51
CA GLY A 199 -11.07 -0.92 5.05
C GLY A 199 -9.71 -1.46 4.60
N VAL A 200 -9.65 -2.06 3.43
CA VAL A 200 -8.41 -2.59 2.88
C VAL A 200 -7.97 -1.75 1.69
N VAL A 201 -6.71 -1.31 1.71
CA VAL A 201 -6.10 -0.47 0.66
C VAL A 201 -4.76 -1.07 0.25
N PRO A 202 -4.75 -2.10 -0.63
CA PRO A 202 -3.53 -2.81 -0.98
C PRO A 202 -2.54 -1.95 -1.75
N TYR A 203 -1.25 -2.20 -1.53
CA TYR A 203 -0.17 -1.65 -2.35
C TYR A 203 0.36 -2.68 -3.34
N SER A 204 1.03 -2.20 -4.39
CA SER A 204 1.61 -2.98 -5.50
C SER A 204 0.59 -3.86 -6.25
N PRO A 205 -0.54 -3.32 -6.72
CA PRO A 205 -1.53 -4.08 -7.48
C PRO A 205 -0.95 -4.73 -8.74
N ILE A 206 0.02 -4.08 -9.37
CA ILE A 206 0.72 -4.60 -10.56
C ILE A 206 2.06 -5.28 -10.21
N ALA A 207 2.24 -5.75 -8.97
CA ALA A 207 3.42 -6.50 -8.53
C ALA A 207 4.73 -5.82 -8.96
N ARG A 208 4.92 -4.54 -8.59
CA ARG A 208 6.09 -3.71 -8.95
C ARG A 208 6.40 -3.68 -10.45
N GLY A 209 5.42 -3.98 -11.28
CA GLY A 209 5.52 -4.00 -12.75
C GLY A 209 5.71 -5.39 -13.37
N VAL A 210 5.71 -6.48 -12.61
CA VAL A 210 5.64 -7.85 -13.18
C VAL A 210 4.31 -8.04 -13.90
N LEU A 211 3.21 -7.59 -13.30
CA LEU A 211 1.87 -7.63 -13.88
C LEU A 211 1.60 -6.53 -14.94
N THR A 212 2.63 -6.05 -15.60
CA THR A 212 2.51 -5.38 -16.91
C THR A 212 2.81 -6.32 -18.07
N GLY A 213 3.35 -7.53 -17.76
CA GLY A 213 3.75 -8.52 -18.76
C GLY A 213 4.96 -8.14 -19.62
N LYS A 214 5.76 -7.14 -19.19
CA LYS A 214 6.96 -6.70 -19.91
C LYS A 214 8.19 -7.57 -19.63
N TYR A 215 8.15 -8.39 -18.59
CA TYR A 215 9.22 -9.33 -18.25
C TYR A 215 8.83 -10.73 -18.67
N ALA A 216 9.74 -11.44 -19.35
CA ALA A 216 9.55 -12.82 -19.74
C ALA A 216 10.52 -13.74 -18.98
N PRO A 217 10.14 -15.00 -18.70
CA PRO A 217 11.04 -16.00 -18.12
C PRO A 217 12.31 -16.18 -18.95
N GLY A 218 13.47 -16.30 -18.30
CA GLY A 218 14.75 -16.51 -18.96
C GLY A 218 15.30 -15.32 -19.78
N VAL A 219 14.60 -14.17 -19.81
CA VAL A 219 15.02 -12.98 -20.57
C VAL A 219 15.55 -11.91 -19.61
N ALA A 220 16.74 -11.40 -19.90
CA ALA A 220 17.32 -10.31 -19.13
C ALA A 220 16.43 -9.05 -19.23
N PRO A 221 16.11 -8.40 -18.10
CA PRO A 221 15.26 -7.22 -18.13
C PRO A 221 15.98 -6.01 -18.74
N GLU A 222 15.24 -5.19 -19.47
CA GLU A 222 15.75 -3.93 -20.04
C GLU A 222 16.26 -2.99 -18.94
N GLN A 223 17.39 -2.30 -19.19
CA GLN A 223 18.08 -1.44 -18.22
C GLN A 223 17.20 -0.33 -17.62
N GLY A 224 16.34 0.30 -18.40
CA GLY A 224 15.42 1.36 -17.96
C GLY A 224 14.28 0.89 -17.06
N THR A 225 14.07 -0.42 -16.92
CA THR A 225 13.01 -1.00 -16.11
C THR A 225 13.41 -1.14 -14.63
N ARG A 226 12.44 -1.39 -13.76
CA ARG A 226 12.70 -1.60 -12.33
C ARG A 226 13.61 -2.81 -12.06
N ALA A 227 13.36 -3.92 -12.73
CA ALA A 227 14.21 -5.11 -12.63
C ALA A 227 15.61 -4.86 -13.22
N GLY A 228 15.70 -4.17 -14.36
CA GLY A 228 16.99 -3.86 -15.04
C GLY A 228 17.88 -2.94 -14.18
N ARG A 229 17.31 -2.07 -13.36
CA ARG A 229 18.06 -1.25 -12.38
C ARG A 229 18.47 -2.02 -11.12
N GLY A 230 18.09 -3.28 -10.99
CA GLY A 230 18.47 -4.09 -9.86
C GLY A 230 17.70 -3.80 -8.56
N ASP A 231 16.44 -3.33 -8.66
CA ASP A 231 15.62 -3.06 -7.47
C ASP A 231 15.59 -4.28 -6.54
N ARG A 232 16.17 -4.12 -5.36
CA ARG A 232 16.32 -5.18 -4.37
C ARG A 232 14.98 -5.78 -3.95
N ARG A 233 14.00 -4.91 -3.62
CA ARG A 233 12.70 -5.38 -3.15
C ARG A 233 11.93 -6.14 -4.22
N MET A 234 12.02 -5.72 -5.48
CA MET A 234 11.41 -6.45 -6.58
C MET A 234 12.00 -7.87 -6.73
N ARG A 235 13.35 -7.99 -6.60
CA ARG A 235 14.03 -9.30 -6.67
C ARG A 235 13.69 -10.20 -5.49
N GLU A 236 13.51 -9.63 -4.30
CA GLU A 236 13.13 -10.37 -3.10
C GLU A 236 11.66 -10.83 -3.12
N THR A 237 10.78 -10.16 -3.88
CA THR A 237 9.33 -10.36 -3.79
C THR A 237 8.70 -10.87 -5.09
N GLU A 238 8.71 -10.12 -6.16
CA GLU A 238 7.88 -10.42 -7.33
C GLU A 238 8.64 -11.01 -8.52
N PHE A 239 9.95 -10.73 -8.65
CA PHE A 239 10.73 -11.13 -9.82
C PHE A 239 11.24 -12.57 -9.69
N ARG A 240 10.34 -13.54 -9.84
CA ARG A 240 10.58 -14.98 -9.79
C ARG A 240 10.08 -15.63 -11.07
N GLU A 241 10.73 -16.69 -11.53
CA GLU A 241 10.40 -17.37 -12.80
C GLU A 241 8.93 -17.79 -12.89
N GLU A 242 8.37 -18.36 -11.81
CA GLU A 242 6.96 -18.74 -11.76
C GLU A 242 6.04 -17.51 -11.88
N SER A 243 6.38 -16.41 -11.21
CA SER A 243 5.62 -15.15 -11.29
C SER A 243 5.65 -14.58 -12.71
N LEU A 244 6.80 -14.64 -13.38
CA LEU A 244 6.94 -14.18 -14.77
C LEU A 244 6.14 -15.06 -15.74
N ALA A 245 6.19 -16.38 -15.56
CA ALA A 245 5.42 -17.32 -16.39
C ALA A 245 3.91 -17.11 -16.25
N ILE A 246 3.42 -16.96 -15.02
CA ILE A 246 2.01 -16.66 -14.73
C ILE A 246 1.61 -15.30 -15.34
N ALA A 247 2.46 -14.27 -15.22
CA ALA A 247 2.18 -12.96 -15.81
C ALA A 247 2.03 -13.02 -17.33
N GLN A 248 2.78 -13.89 -18.05
CA GLN A 248 2.59 -14.04 -19.49
C GLN A 248 1.24 -14.70 -19.85
N GLN A 249 0.79 -15.69 -19.06
CA GLN A 249 -0.51 -16.32 -19.28
C GLN A 249 -1.66 -15.32 -19.03
N LEU A 250 -1.60 -14.59 -17.91
CA LEU A 250 -2.57 -13.53 -17.58
C LEU A 250 -2.56 -12.41 -18.64
N LYS A 251 -1.38 -12.08 -19.23
CA LYS A 251 -1.28 -11.09 -20.30
C LYS A 251 -2.02 -11.54 -21.57
N ALA A 252 -1.86 -12.80 -21.96
CA ALA A 252 -2.57 -13.33 -23.11
C ALA A 252 -4.10 -13.24 -22.91
N HIS A 253 -4.60 -13.62 -21.74
CA HIS A 253 -6.01 -13.53 -21.37
C HIS A 253 -6.51 -12.07 -21.36
N ALA A 254 -5.86 -11.17 -20.65
CA ALA A 254 -6.22 -9.75 -20.59
C ALA A 254 -6.26 -9.11 -21.98
N THR A 255 -5.27 -9.45 -22.85
CA THR A 255 -5.25 -8.98 -24.23
C THR A 255 -6.45 -9.48 -25.02
N ALA A 256 -6.84 -10.75 -24.87
CA ALA A 256 -8.03 -11.30 -25.51
C ALA A 256 -9.34 -10.62 -25.02
N LYS A 257 -9.37 -10.16 -23.77
CA LYS A 257 -10.48 -9.36 -23.18
C LYS A 257 -10.40 -7.87 -23.54
N GLY A 258 -9.40 -7.42 -24.30
CA GLY A 258 -9.26 -6.03 -24.77
C GLY A 258 -8.69 -5.04 -23.76
N VAL A 259 -8.03 -5.52 -22.68
CA VAL A 259 -7.41 -4.68 -21.64
C VAL A 259 -5.93 -5.01 -21.47
N SER A 260 -5.17 -4.07 -20.89
CA SER A 260 -3.78 -4.36 -20.48
C SER A 260 -3.75 -5.26 -19.26
N LEU A 261 -2.65 -6.01 -19.06
CA LEU A 261 -2.49 -6.82 -17.85
C LEU A 261 -2.46 -5.94 -16.60
N ALA A 262 -1.95 -4.71 -16.66
CA ALA A 262 -1.95 -3.79 -15.54
C ALA A 262 -3.37 -3.36 -15.15
N GLN A 263 -4.21 -3.11 -16.14
CA GLN A 263 -5.65 -2.79 -15.95
C GLN A 263 -6.40 -3.98 -15.36
N PHE A 264 -6.21 -5.18 -15.94
CA PHE A 264 -6.79 -6.43 -15.44
C PHE A 264 -6.41 -6.69 -13.98
N ALA A 265 -5.12 -6.63 -13.65
CA ALA A 265 -4.61 -6.86 -12.31
C ALA A 265 -5.16 -5.84 -11.29
N THR A 266 -5.29 -4.58 -11.68
CA THR A 266 -5.85 -3.53 -10.85
C THR A 266 -7.35 -3.74 -10.62
N ALA A 267 -8.10 -4.06 -11.68
CA ALA A 267 -9.53 -4.38 -11.61
C ALA A 267 -9.80 -5.60 -10.72
N TRP A 268 -8.98 -6.64 -10.83
CA TRP A 268 -9.11 -7.84 -10.00
C TRP A 268 -8.95 -7.53 -8.51
N VAL A 269 -7.96 -6.71 -8.13
CA VAL A 269 -7.80 -6.29 -6.74
C VAL A 269 -9.02 -5.48 -6.28
N LEU A 270 -9.55 -4.58 -7.11
CA LEU A 270 -10.73 -3.76 -6.81
C LEU A 270 -12.03 -4.55 -6.77
N ALA A 271 -12.12 -5.70 -7.44
CA ALA A 271 -13.28 -6.60 -7.41
C ALA A 271 -13.46 -7.28 -6.05
N ASN A 272 -12.41 -7.38 -5.23
CA ASN A 272 -12.54 -7.91 -3.88
C ASN A 272 -13.35 -6.94 -3.00
N ARG A 273 -14.46 -7.42 -2.44
CA ARG A 273 -15.42 -6.61 -1.66
C ARG A 273 -14.82 -5.95 -0.41
N SER A 274 -13.76 -6.52 0.15
CA SER A 274 -13.07 -5.96 1.32
C SER A 274 -12.17 -4.78 0.95
N VAL A 275 -11.86 -4.57 -0.35
CA VAL A 275 -10.97 -3.53 -0.83
C VAL A 275 -11.74 -2.22 -1.02
N SER A 276 -11.35 -1.19 -0.26
CA SER A 276 -11.91 0.16 -0.38
C SER A 276 -11.26 0.96 -1.51
N ALA A 277 -9.95 0.82 -1.70
CA ALA A 277 -9.19 1.47 -2.76
C ALA A 277 -7.92 0.65 -3.06
N VAL A 278 -7.28 0.95 -4.19
CA VAL A 278 -5.98 0.36 -4.56
C VAL A 278 -4.94 1.46 -4.74
N ILE A 279 -3.71 1.26 -4.23
CA ILE A 279 -2.63 2.23 -4.38
C ILE A 279 -1.97 2.06 -5.74
N ALA A 280 -2.22 3.02 -6.62
CA ALA A 280 -1.53 3.19 -7.89
C ALA A 280 -0.29 4.06 -7.68
N GLY A 281 0.90 3.50 -7.85
CA GLY A 281 2.19 4.17 -7.66
C GLY A 281 2.92 4.40 -8.99
N PRO A 282 2.52 5.39 -9.80
CA PRO A 282 3.14 5.65 -11.08
C PRO A 282 4.51 6.33 -10.91
N ARG A 283 5.38 6.14 -11.91
CA ARG A 283 6.59 6.93 -12.11
C ARG A 283 6.35 8.04 -13.13
N THR A 284 5.50 7.78 -14.12
CA THR A 284 5.20 8.70 -15.22
C THR A 284 3.71 8.95 -15.35
N PHE A 285 3.35 10.06 -15.99
CA PHE A 285 1.97 10.41 -16.29
C PHE A 285 1.27 9.33 -17.13
N ALA A 286 1.95 8.77 -18.11
CA ALA A 286 1.41 7.68 -18.93
C ALA A 286 1.08 6.44 -18.08
N GLN A 287 1.92 6.09 -17.10
CA GLN A 287 1.62 5.01 -16.17
C GLN A 287 0.44 5.34 -15.26
N TRP A 288 0.28 6.61 -14.87
CA TRP A 288 -0.84 7.06 -14.08
C TRP A 288 -2.16 6.90 -14.83
N THR A 289 -2.22 7.40 -16.05
CA THR A 289 -3.44 7.32 -16.88
C THR A 289 -3.83 5.89 -17.25
N ASP A 290 -2.87 4.96 -17.33
CA ASP A 290 -3.13 3.54 -17.62
C ASP A 290 -3.91 2.80 -16.50
N TYR A 291 -4.01 3.36 -15.29
CA TYR A 291 -4.81 2.76 -14.22
C TYR A 291 -6.33 3.02 -14.37
N PHE A 292 -6.73 4.11 -15.03
CA PHE A 292 -8.15 4.52 -15.06
C PHE A 292 -9.08 3.53 -15.76
N PRO A 293 -8.72 2.92 -16.90
CA PRO A 293 -9.59 1.93 -17.54
C PRO A 293 -9.89 0.70 -16.67
N ALA A 294 -9.06 0.41 -15.67
CA ALA A 294 -9.32 -0.66 -14.70
C ALA A 294 -10.63 -0.44 -13.90
N LEU A 295 -11.09 0.81 -13.76
CA LEU A 295 -12.33 1.15 -13.06
C LEU A 295 -13.59 0.72 -13.83
N ASP A 296 -13.48 0.51 -15.12
CA ASP A 296 -14.59 0.16 -16.01
C ASP A 296 -14.59 -1.34 -16.38
N TYR A 297 -13.48 -2.05 -16.08
CA TYR A 297 -13.40 -3.48 -16.34
C TYR A 297 -14.04 -4.28 -15.22
N VAL A 298 -15.00 -5.11 -15.57
CA VAL A 298 -15.72 -5.99 -14.64
C VAL A 298 -15.11 -7.39 -14.73
N ILE A 299 -14.55 -7.86 -13.63
CA ILE A 299 -14.05 -9.24 -13.50
C ILE A 299 -15.22 -10.21 -13.57
N ASP A 300 -15.14 -11.17 -14.48
CA ASP A 300 -16.15 -12.21 -14.66
C ASP A 300 -15.72 -13.58 -14.10
N ALA A 301 -16.58 -14.59 -14.21
CA ALA A 301 -16.33 -15.93 -13.67
C ALA A 301 -15.17 -16.65 -14.40
N GLU A 302 -14.92 -16.34 -15.68
CA GLU A 302 -13.82 -16.90 -16.45
C GLU A 302 -12.48 -16.31 -15.98
N ASP A 303 -12.47 -15.00 -15.69
CA ASP A 303 -11.33 -14.29 -15.13
C ASP A 303 -10.93 -14.87 -13.78
N GLU A 304 -11.89 -15.05 -12.86
CA GLU A 304 -11.63 -15.63 -11.53
C GLU A 304 -11.16 -17.08 -11.63
N ALA A 305 -11.79 -17.90 -12.49
CA ALA A 305 -11.40 -19.30 -12.65
C ALA A 305 -9.96 -19.42 -13.18
N LEU A 306 -9.54 -18.57 -14.12
CA LEU A 306 -8.18 -18.55 -14.60
C LEU A 306 -7.19 -18.14 -13.48
N VAL A 307 -7.51 -17.07 -12.73
CA VAL A 307 -6.66 -16.62 -11.63
C VAL A 307 -6.50 -17.70 -10.57
N ASP A 308 -7.59 -18.36 -10.18
CA ASP A 308 -7.58 -19.43 -9.18
C ASP A 308 -6.77 -20.66 -9.63
N ALA A 309 -6.80 -20.97 -10.91
CA ALA A 309 -6.00 -22.04 -11.50
C ALA A 309 -4.49 -21.73 -11.54
N LEU A 310 -4.12 -20.46 -11.69
CA LEU A 310 -2.73 -20.02 -11.78
C LEU A 310 -2.11 -19.72 -10.40
N VAL A 311 -2.89 -19.13 -9.50
CA VAL A 311 -2.49 -18.80 -8.13
C VAL A 311 -3.63 -19.16 -7.18
N ALA A 312 -3.49 -20.27 -6.49
CA ALA A 312 -4.53 -20.74 -5.56
C ALA A 312 -4.87 -19.68 -4.50
N PRO A 313 -6.16 -19.53 -4.12
CA PRO A 313 -6.58 -18.64 -3.04
C PRO A 313 -5.73 -18.79 -1.77
N GLY A 314 -5.31 -17.68 -1.20
CA GLY A 314 -4.48 -17.67 0.00
C GLY A 314 -2.99 -17.98 -0.20
N HIS A 315 -2.52 -18.18 -1.43
CA HIS A 315 -1.13 -18.58 -1.73
C HIS A 315 -0.37 -17.51 -2.53
N PRO A 316 0.96 -17.50 -2.48
CA PRO A 316 1.78 -16.78 -3.45
C PRO A 316 1.92 -17.57 -4.75
N SER A 317 2.28 -16.90 -5.84
CA SER A 317 2.54 -17.50 -7.15
C SER A 317 3.68 -18.54 -7.17
N THR A 318 4.62 -18.44 -6.23
CA THR A 318 5.70 -19.42 -6.04
C THR A 318 5.41 -20.22 -4.78
N PRO A 319 5.20 -21.55 -4.85
CA PRO A 319 4.95 -22.39 -3.68
C PRO A 319 6.05 -22.24 -2.61
N GLY A 320 5.63 -22.05 -1.35
CA GLY A 320 6.54 -21.90 -0.22
C GLY A 320 7.22 -20.54 -0.10
N PHE A 321 6.94 -19.60 -0.99
CA PHE A 321 7.48 -18.24 -0.89
C PHE A 321 6.95 -17.53 0.36
N THR A 322 7.85 -16.85 1.07
CA THR A 322 7.52 -15.88 2.12
C THR A 322 8.38 -14.64 1.94
N ASP A 323 7.82 -13.45 2.17
CA ASP A 323 8.58 -12.20 2.05
C ASP A 323 9.70 -12.14 3.11
N PRO A 324 10.99 -12.01 2.72
CA PRO A 324 12.11 -11.94 3.66
C PRO A 324 12.02 -10.77 4.65
N ALA A 325 11.35 -9.68 4.29
CA ALA A 325 11.14 -8.54 5.18
C ALA A 325 10.09 -8.82 6.27
N TYR A 326 9.25 -9.84 6.06
CA TYR A 326 8.15 -10.24 6.96
C TYR A 326 8.15 -11.76 7.18
N PRO A 327 9.23 -12.33 7.77
CA PRO A 327 9.42 -13.77 7.88
C PRO A 327 8.34 -14.44 8.74
N LEU A 328 8.15 -15.75 8.52
CA LEU A 328 7.31 -16.57 9.38
C LEU A 328 7.96 -16.69 10.75
N ILE A 329 7.20 -16.49 11.82
CA ILE A 329 7.67 -16.50 13.21
C ILE A 329 7.05 -17.62 14.05
N GLY A 330 6.18 -18.47 13.46
CA GLY A 330 5.42 -19.48 14.20
C GLY A 330 6.26 -20.67 14.67
N ARG A 331 7.37 -20.99 13.97
CA ARG A 331 8.25 -22.08 14.36
C ARG A 331 9.59 -21.54 14.88
N ARG A 332 9.75 -21.49 16.19
CA ARG A 332 11.03 -21.15 16.84
C ARG A 332 11.79 -22.44 17.14
N ARG A 333 13.06 -22.48 16.76
CA ARG A 333 14.02 -23.52 17.21
C ARG A 333 14.89 -22.88 18.26
N GLU A 334 15.26 -23.65 19.30
CA GLU A 334 16.37 -23.28 20.16
C GLU A 334 17.63 -23.10 19.29
N ALA A 335 18.39 -22.06 19.53
CA ALA A 335 19.67 -21.89 18.85
C ALA A 335 20.50 -23.14 19.15
N ALA A 336 21.04 -23.79 18.12
CA ALA A 336 22.07 -24.80 18.34
C ALA A 336 23.23 -24.13 19.08
N VAL A 337 23.52 -24.61 20.30
CA VAL A 337 24.60 -24.13 21.16
C VAL A 337 25.93 -24.47 20.49
#